data_02360f411cfde5457f9db8d2e316dc2e
#
_entry.id   02360f411cfde5457f9db8d2e316dc2e
#
_cell.length_a   1.000
_cell.length_b   1.000
_cell.length_c   1.000
_cell.angle_alpha   90.00
_cell.angle_beta   90.00
_cell.angle_gamma   90.00
#
_symmetry.space_group_name_H-M   'P 1'
#
loop_
_entity.id
_entity.type
_entity.pdbx_description
1 polymer ?
#
loop_
_entity_poly.entity_id
_entity_poly.type
_entity_poly.pdbx_seq_one_letter_code
_entity_poly.pdbx_strand_id
1 'polypeptide(L)'
;MLKKLFVLAFLLPLPLLAAPKPVDIVIAHGTVLTMAGPNIEDGAVAIDKGSIVAVGTSAKITAAYHGKETINARGMAVLPGFVNTHTHVPMVLFRGIADDRDLMDWLQHYIFPAEAKNVTADFVKWGTRLAAAEMIRSGTTTFTDMYYFESDIAAETKRAGLRGVLGETMIDFPVADNKTWDETVAYIRAYVKKWQGDRLITPALAP
;
A
#
# COMPACT_ATOMS: atom_id res chain seq x y z
N MET A 1 -29.05 -64.26 45.82
CA MET A 1 -29.40 -62.82 45.62
C MET A 1 -28.23 -62.16 44.87
N LEU A 2 -28.40 -61.96 43.56
CA LEU A 2 -27.32 -61.40 42.68
C LEU A 2 -27.60 -59.90 42.57
N LYS A 3 -26.72 -59.04 43.16
CA LYS A 3 -26.81 -57.58 43.04
C LYS A 3 -26.32 -57.16 41.64
N LYS A 4 -27.26 -56.68 40.81
CA LYS A 4 -26.90 -56.07 39.51
C LYS A 4 -26.29 -54.69 39.75
N LEU A 5 -24.98 -54.51 39.39
CA LEU A 5 -24.29 -53.26 39.43
C LEU A 5 -24.59 -52.52 38.10
N PHE A 6 -25.36 -51.42 38.19
CA PHE A 6 -25.60 -50.52 37.05
C PHE A 6 -24.44 -49.53 36.95
N VAL A 7 -23.61 -49.69 35.92
CA VAL A 7 -22.56 -48.69 35.57
C VAL A 7 -23.21 -47.63 34.69
N LEU A 8 -23.43 -46.45 35.25
CA LEU A 8 -23.93 -45.28 34.52
C LEU A 8 -22.73 -44.63 33.82
N ALA A 9 -22.58 -44.87 32.50
CA ALA A 9 -21.56 -44.21 31.69
C ALA A 9 -21.95 -42.75 31.45
N PHE A 10 -21.27 -41.80 32.09
CA PHE A 10 -21.39 -40.38 31.81
C PHE A 10 -20.69 -40.09 30.46
N LEU A 11 -21.45 -39.92 29.38
CA LEU A 11 -20.99 -39.36 28.12
C LEU A 11 -20.80 -37.87 28.34
N LEU A 12 -19.54 -37.44 28.59
CA LEU A 12 -19.18 -36.03 28.52
C LEU A 12 -19.29 -35.55 27.07
N PRO A 13 -19.99 -34.43 26.79
CA PRO A 13 -20.03 -33.90 25.46
C PRO A 13 -18.60 -33.43 25.06
N LEU A 14 -18.03 -34.05 24.04
CA LEU A 14 -16.82 -33.55 23.40
C LEU A 14 -17.13 -32.17 22.80
N PRO A 15 -16.30 -31.14 23.08
CA PRO A 15 -16.50 -29.85 22.44
C PRO A 15 -16.35 -30.05 20.92
N LEU A 16 -17.41 -29.72 20.20
CA LEU A 16 -17.39 -29.70 18.73
C LEU A 16 -16.49 -28.54 18.34
N LEU A 17 -15.21 -28.81 18.01
CA LEU A 17 -14.31 -27.80 17.45
C LEU A 17 -14.91 -27.35 16.12
N ALA A 18 -15.30 -26.08 16.06
CA ALA A 18 -15.78 -25.49 14.80
C ALA A 18 -14.69 -25.60 13.74
N ALA A 19 -15.10 -25.99 12.52
CA ALA A 19 -14.16 -26.09 11.40
C ALA A 19 -13.49 -24.72 11.13
N PRO A 20 -12.20 -24.70 10.77
CA PRO A 20 -11.49 -23.46 10.47
C PRO A 20 -12.21 -22.64 9.38
N LYS A 21 -12.33 -21.34 9.61
CA LYS A 21 -12.99 -20.42 8.67
C LYS A 21 -12.13 -20.26 7.40
N PRO A 22 -12.67 -20.46 6.19
CA PRO A 22 -11.92 -20.24 4.97
C PRO A 22 -11.62 -18.76 4.76
N VAL A 23 -10.37 -18.44 4.36
CA VAL A 23 -9.89 -17.10 4.01
C VAL A 23 -9.01 -17.19 2.77
N ASP A 24 -8.68 -16.05 2.14
CA ASP A 24 -7.89 -16.07 0.92
C ASP A 24 -6.43 -16.49 1.20
N ILE A 25 -5.78 -15.89 2.20
CA ILE A 25 -4.36 -16.14 2.50
C ILE A 25 -4.16 -16.32 4.01
N VAL A 26 -3.31 -17.28 4.38
CA VAL A 26 -2.70 -17.36 5.72
C VAL A 26 -1.19 -17.29 5.56
N ILE A 27 -0.54 -16.30 6.20
CA ILE A 27 0.91 -16.22 6.33
C ILE A 27 1.23 -16.76 7.73
N ALA A 28 2.01 -17.84 7.84
CA ALA A 28 2.27 -18.51 9.11
C ALA A 28 3.76 -18.75 9.37
N HIS A 29 4.09 -18.94 10.65
CA HIS A 29 5.44 -19.29 11.13
C HIS A 29 6.49 -18.19 10.93
N GLY A 30 6.09 -16.92 10.79
CA GLY A 30 7.03 -15.79 10.73
C GLY A 30 7.14 -15.04 12.06
N THR A 31 8.16 -14.21 12.21
CA THR A 31 8.19 -13.18 13.26
C THR A 31 7.29 -12.02 12.79
N VAL A 32 6.09 -11.89 13.38
CA VAL A 32 5.16 -10.83 13.01
C VAL A 32 5.50 -9.55 13.78
N LEU A 33 5.94 -8.52 13.05
CA LEU A 33 6.21 -7.18 13.56
C LEU A 33 4.93 -6.35 13.41
N THR A 34 4.13 -6.25 14.46
CA THR A 34 2.80 -5.64 14.38
C THR A 34 2.82 -4.12 14.22
N MET A 35 3.92 -3.46 14.56
CA MET A 35 4.09 -1.99 14.65
C MET A 35 3.08 -1.30 15.60
N ALA A 36 2.26 -2.07 16.30
CA ALA A 36 1.23 -1.58 17.23
C ALA A 36 1.32 -2.23 18.62
N GLY A 37 2.30 -3.11 18.85
CA GLY A 37 2.49 -3.83 20.10
C GLY A 37 3.68 -4.78 20.03
N PRO A 38 3.79 -5.73 20.96
CA PRO A 38 4.89 -6.71 20.97
C PRO A 38 4.95 -7.54 19.69
N ASN A 39 6.16 -7.94 19.30
CA ASN A 39 6.38 -8.89 18.21
C ASN A 39 5.82 -10.27 18.58
N ILE A 40 5.42 -11.04 17.58
CA ILE A 40 4.94 -12.41 17.75
C ILE A 40 5.90 -13.35 17.03
N GLU A 41 6.74 -14.07 17.78
CA GLU A 41 7.86 -14.87 17.26
C GLU A 41 7.44 -16.01 16.32
N ASP A 42 6.45 -16.81 16.69
CA ASP A 42 5.81 -17.79 15.79
C ASP A 42 4.41 -17.26 15.46
N GLY A 43 4.40 -16.16 14.71
CA GLY A 43 3.20 -15.41 14.37
C GLY A 43 2.59 -15.83 13.05
N ALA A 44 1.31 -15.49 12.91
CA ALA A 44 0.58 -15.64 11.65
C ALA A 44 -0.41 -14.50 11.43
N VAL A 45 -0.73 -14.28 10.16
CA VAL A 45 -1.70 -13.30 9.68
C VAL A 45 -2.69 -13.99 8.77
N ALA A 46 -4.00 -13.83 9.02
CA ALA A 46 -5.07 -14.27 8.13
C ALA A 46 -5.62 -13.07 7.35
N ILE A 47 -5.77 -13.24 6.03
CA ILE A 47 -6.21 -12.20 5.10
C ILE A 47 -7.39 -12.73 4.30
N ASP A 48 -8.49 -11.96 4.25
CA ASP A 48 -9.66 -12.26 3.45
C ASP A 48 -10.13 -11.00 2.72
N LYS A 49 -10.43 -11.12 1.43
CA LYS A 49 -10.92 -10.02 0.57
C LYS A 49 -10.08 -8.76 0.65
N GLY A 50 -8.74 -8.92 0.67
CA GLY A 50 -7.78 -7.81 0.72
C GLY A 50 -7.69 -7.11 2.06
N SER A 51 -8.20 -7.71 3.15
CA SER A 51 -8.14 -7.15 4.51
C SER A 51 -7.55 -8.15 5.49
N ILE A 52 -6.75 -7.69 6.45
CA ILE A 52 -6.28 -8.49 7.57
C ILE A 52 -7.49 -8.77 8.48
N VAL A 53 -7.82 -10.04 8.68
CA VAL A 53 -8.96 -10.45 9.52
C VAL A 53 -8.52 -10.97 10.88
N ALA A 54 -7.27 -11.43 11.01
CA ALA A 54 -6.71 -11.84 12.29
C ALA A 54 -5.17 -11.80 12.28
N VAL A 55 -4.60 -11.53 13.44
CA VAL A 55 -3.16 -11.61 13.72
C VAL A 55 -2.98 -12.30 15.07
N GLY A 56 -2.03 -13.21 15.18
CA GLY A 56 -1.77 -13.93 16.43
C GLY A 56 -0.68 -14.97 16.28
N THR A 57 -0.56 -15.88 17.24
CA THR A 57 0.36 -17.00 17.11
C THR A 57 -0.08 -17.95 16.01
N SER A 58 0.87 -18.58 15.32
CA SER A 58 0.58 -19.55 14.24
C SER A 58 -0.41 -20.62 14.70
N ALA A 59 -0.23 -21.18 15.89
CA ALA A 59 -1.13 -22.18 16.45
C ALA A 59 -2.59 -21.67 16.55
N LYS A 60 -2.82 -20.43 17.01
CA LYS A 60 -4.16 -19.86 17.12
C LYS A 60 -4.80 -19.56 15.76
N ILE A 61 -4.00 -18.97 14.87
CA ILE A 61 -4.50 -18.56 13.55
C ILE A 61 -4.82 -19.77 12.67
N THR A 62 -3.93 -20.77 12.61
CA THR A 62 -4.14 -21.98 11.79
C THR A 62 -5.23 -22.91 12.34
N ALA A 63 -5.52 -22.85 13.64
CA ALA A 63 -6.66 -23.55 14.22
C ALA A 63 -8.00 -22.87 13.86
N ALA A 64 -8.02 -21.54 13.69
CA ALA A 64 -9.23 -20.75 13.45
C ALA A 64 -9.48 -20.45 11.96
N TYR A 65 -8.46 -20.45 11.13
CA TYR A 65 -8.52 -20.05 9.72
C TYR A 65 -7.80 -21.04 8.82
N HIS A 66 -8.38 -21.30 7.64
CA HIS A 66 -7.80 -22.08 6.56
C HIS A 66 -7.66 -21.21 5.31
N GLY A 67 -6.42 -20.93 4.88
CA GLY A 67 -6.14 -20.14 3.67
C GLY A 67 -6.33 -20.96 2.41
N LYS A 68 -6.94 -20.37 1.37
CA LYS A 68 -6.86 -20.92 0.00
C LYS A 68 -5.41 -21.03 -0.43
N GLU A 69 -4.60 -20.02 -0.01
CA GLU A 69 -3.14 -20.02 -0.11
C GLU A 69 -2.53 -19.93 1.30
N THR A 70 -1.50 -20.72 1.56
CA THR A 70 -0.75 -20.64 2.82
C THR A 70 0.72 -20.37 2.51
N ILE A 71 1.24 -19.27 3.06
CA ILE A 71 2.63 -18.86 2.92
C ILE A 71 3.37 -19.24 4.20
N ASN A 72 4.40 -20.09 4.09
CA ASN A 72 5.28 -20.41 5.20
C ASN A 72 6.38 -19.35 5.31
N ALA A 73 6.29 -18.50 6.33
CA ALA A 73 7.23 -17.42 6.60
C ALA A 73 8.32 -17.78 7.63
N ARG A 74 8.64 -19.06 7.81
CA ARG A 74 9.66 -19.49 8.75
C ARG A 74 11.02 -18.85 8.45
N GLY A 75 11.59 -18.21 9.46
CA GLY A 75 12.84 -17.44 9.33
C GLY A 75 12.68 -16.07 8.65
N MET A 76 11.45 -15.63 8.40
CA MET A 76 11.15 -14.33 7.79
C MET A 76 10.43 -13.42 8.77
N ALA A 77 10.60 -12.11 8.58
CA ALA A 77 9.77 -11.09 9.22
C ALA A 77 8.51 -10.84 8.39
N VAL A 78 7.37 -10.78 9.06
CA VAL A 78 6.08 -10.38 8.47
C VAL A 78 5.70 -9.03 9.07
N LEU A 79 5.60 -8.00 8.24
CA LEU A 79 5.37 -6.63 8.68
C LEU A 79 4.41 -5.93 7.71
N PRO A 80 3.76 -4.81 8.14
CA PRO A 80 2.99 -3.98 7.23
C PRO A 80 3.86 -3.47 6.07
N GLY A 81 3.26 -3.31 4.88
CA GLY A 81 3.95 -2.71 3.75
C GLY A 81 4.48 -1.31 4.08
N PHE A 82 5.61 -0.95 3.50
CA PHE A 82 6.23 0.36 3.74
C PHE A 82 5.37 1.50 3.21
N VAL A 83 5.47 2.65 3.89
CA VAL A 83 4.85 3.91 3.48
C VAL A 83 5.96 4.88 3.10
N ASN A 84 6.01 5.31 1.84
CA ASN A 84 6.90 6.36 1.38
C ASN A 84 6.20 7.71 1.48
N THR A 85 6.67 8.58 2.37
CA THR A 85 6.00 9.84 2.70
C THR A 85 6.47 11.03 1.87
N HIS A 86 7.39 10.84 0.92
CA HIS A 86 7.87 11.91 0.04
C HIS A 86 8.29 11.33 -1.31
N THR A 87 7.53 11.66 -2.36
CA THR A 87 7.89 11.30 -3.73
C THR A 87 7.50 12.40 -4.73
N HIS A 88 8.14 12.32 -5.90
CA HIS A 88 7.77 12.93 -7.15
C HIS A 88 7.88 11.81 -8.19
N VAL A 89 6.92 10.87 -8.15
CA VAL A 89 7.08 9.53 -8.77
C VAL A 89 7.49 9.55 -10.24
N PRO A 90 7.02 10.45 -11.13
CA PRO A 90 7.46 10.47 -12.51
C PRO A 90 8.94 10.86 -12.70
N MET A 91 9.52 11.56 -11.70
CA MET A 91 10.92 11.97 -11.75
C MET A 91 11.93 10.81 -11.71
N VAL A 92 11.48 9.60 -11.43
CA VAL A 92 12.33 8.40 -11.59
C VAL A 92 12.98 8.33 -12.99
N LEU A 93 12.35 8.92 -14.00
CA LEU A 93 12.89 9.04 -15.37
C LEU A 93 14.01 10.07 -15.49
N PHE A 94 14.18 10.96 -14.51
CA PHE A 94 15.28 11.93 -14.45
C PHE A 94 16.43 11.48 -13.54
N ARG A 95 16.44 10.22 -13.11
CA ARG A 95 17.47 9.68 -12.23
C ARG A 95 18.87 9.91 -12.81
N GLY A 96 19.77 10.50 -12.00
CA GLY A 96 21.16 10.78 -12.37
C GLY A 96 21.35 11.98 -13.32
N ILE A 97 20.32 12.82 -13.52
CA ILE A 97 20.43 13.97 -14.43
C ILE A 97 21.37 15.05 -13.90
N ALA A 98 21.49 15.19 -12.58
CA ALA A 98 22.35 16.18 -11.93
C ALA A 98 22.59 15.79 -10.47
N ASP A 99 23.68 15.10 -10.19
CA ASP A 99 24.08 14.72 -8.85
C ASP A 99 25.01 15.78 -8.22
N ASP A 100 25.10 15.80 -6.87
CA ASP A 100 26.03 16.63 -6.09
C ASP A 100 25.90 18.14 -6.35
N ARG A 101 24.66 18.66 -6.31
CA ARG A 101 24.35 20.08 -6.52
C ARG A 101 23.65 20.68 -5.30
N ASP A 102 23.85 21.97 -5.10
CA ASP A 102 22.99 22.73 -4.18
C ASP A 102 21.55 22.74 -4.69
N LEU A 103 20.57 22.71 -3.77
CA LEU A 103 19.16 22.59 -4.11
C LEU A 103 18.68 23.60 -5.16
N MET A 104 19.03 24.88 -4.98
CA MET A 104 18.57 25.93 -5.91
C MET A 104 19.26 25.84 -7.26
N ASP A 105 20.54 25.48 -7.31
CA ASP A 105 21.28 25.22 -8.55
C ASP A 105 20.66 24.01 -9.30
N TRP A 106 20.40 22.93 -8.56
CA TRP A 106 19.74 21.74 -9.07
C TRP A 106 18.37 22.01 -9.67
N LEU A 107 17.51 22.76 -8.93
CA LEU A 107 16.16 23.10 -9.41
C LEU A 107 16.21 24.00 -10.64
N GLN A 108 16.93 25.14 -10.57
CA GLN A 108 16.85 26.19 -11.58
C GLN A 108 17.56 25.82 -12.88
N HIS A 109 18.69 25.12 -12.81
CA HIS A 109 19.52 24.86 -13.99
C HIS A 109 19.35 23.46 -14.57
N TYR A 110 18.78 22.51 -13.82
CA TYR A 110 18.66 21.13 -14.28
C TYR A 110 17.20 20.65 -14.29
N ILE A 111 16.49 20.70 -13.17
CA ILE A 111 15.18 20.08 -13.06
C ILE A 111 14.11 20.88 -13.77
N PHE A 112 13.92 22.15 -13.46
CA PHE A 112 12.88 22.96 -14.10
C PHE A 112 13.04 23.02 -15.63
N PRO A 113 14.25 23.18 -16.21
CA PRO A 113 14.43 23.07 -17.66
C PRO A 113 14.13 21.68 -18.21
N ALA A 114 14.48 20.62 -17.49
CA ALA A 114 14.18 19.24 -17.91
C ALA A 114 12.68 18.97 -17.88
N GLU A 115 12.00 19.40 -16.83
CA GLU A 115 10.53 19.30 -16.69
C GLU A 115 9.81 20.07 -17.77
N ALA A 116 10.17 21.34 -17.98
CA ALA A 116 9.55 22.19 -19.01
C ALA A 116 9.66 21.60 -20.42
N LYS A 117 10.73 20.83 -20.68
CA LYS A 117 11.00 20.20 -21.98
C LYS A 117 10.31 18.84 -22.16
N ASN A 118 10.23 18.03 -21.10
CA ASN A 118 9.95 16.61 -21.22
C ASN A 118 8.65 16.18 -20.55
N VAL A 119 8.16 16.90 -19.52
CA VAL A 119 7.00 16.46 -18.74
C VAL A 119 5.72 16.65 -19.56
N THR A 120 5.10 15.54 -19.85
CA THR A 120 3.81 15.40 -20.52
C THR A 120 2.99 14.35 -19.80
N ALA A 121 1.70 14.24 -20.10
CA ALA A 121 0.86 13.18 -19.56
C ALA A 121 1.45 11.76 -19.81
N ASP A 122 2.04 11.53 -20.98
CA ASP A 122 2.68 10.24 -21.29
C ASP A 122 3.96 10.02 -20.49
N PHE A 123 4.81 11.04 -20.32
CA PHE A 123 5.98 10.98 -19.45
C PHE A 123 5.56 10.59 -18.03
N VAL A 124 4.57 11.28 -17.49
CA VAL A 124 4.05 11.03 -16.13
C VAL A 124 3.53 9.61 -15.99
N LYS A 125 2.77 9.10 -16.95
CA LYS A 125 2.25 7.71 -16.93
C LYS A 125 3.39 6.69 -16.91
N TRP A 126 4.38 6.83 -17.75
CA TRP A 126 5.51 5.89 -17.80
C TRP A 126 6.39 5.96 -16.56
N GLY A 127 6.69 7.17 -16.08
CA GLY A 127 7.45 7.35 -14.82
C GLY A 127 6.71 6.75 -13.63
N THR A 128 5.40 6.99 -13.52
CA THR A 128 4.58 6.39 -12.44
C THR A 128 4.59 4.86 -12.51
N ARG A 129 4.48 4.27 -13.69
CA ARG A 129 4.55 2.80 -13.85
C ARG A 129 5.89 2.24 -13.40
N LEU A 130 7.00 2.88 -13.77
CA LEU A 130 8.34 2.47 -13.35
C LEU A 130 8.49 2.59 -11.83
N ALA A 131 8.15 3.75 -11.25
CA ALA A 131 8.20 3.96 -9.81
C ALA A 131 7.32 2.97 -9.04
N ALA A 132 6.11 2.71 -9.53
CA ALA A 132 5.21 1.72 -8.93
C ALA A 132 5.81 0.31 -8.93
N ALA A 133 6.45 -0.10 -10.03
CA ALA A 133 7.14 -1.39 -10.11
C ALA A 133 8.30 -1.49 -9.11
N GLU A 134 9.09 -0.43 -8.95
CA GLU A 134 10.17 -0.36 -7.97
C GLU A 134 9.63 -0.39 -6.53
N MET A 135 8.56 0.36 -6.23
CA MET A 135 7.90 0.36 -4.93
C MET A 135 7.36 -1.03 -4.55
N ILE A 136 6.66 -1.70 -5.46
CA ILE A 136 6.15 -3.05 -5.24
C ILE A 136 7.30 -4.02 -4.94
N ARG A 137 8.39 -3.96 -5.70
CA ARG A 137 9.56 -4.82 -5.49
C ARG A 137 10.30 -4.54 -4.20
N SER A 138 10.21 -3.34 -3.66
CA SER A 138 10.84 -2.94 -2.38
C SER A 138 9.91 -3.05 -1.18
N GLY A 139 8.66 -3.51 -1.37
CA GLY A 139 7.68 -3.68 -0.29
C GLY A 139 6.92 -2.41 0.10
N THR A 140 7.04 -1.32 -0.66
CA THR A 140 6.24 -0.11 -0.47
C THR A 140 4.83 -0.33 -1.00
N THR A 141 3.82 -0.10 -0.17
CA THR A 141 2.40 -0.30 -0.51
C THR A 141 1.59 0.98 -0.55
N THR A 142 2.15 2.04 0.02
CA THR A 142 1.52 3.36 0.10
C THR A 142 2.58 4.44 -0.11
N PHE A 143 2.24 5.50 -0.83
CA PHE A 143 3.13 6.65 -0.98
C PHE A 143 2.37 7.95 -1.00
N THR A 144 3.07 9.04 -0.64
CA THR A 144 2.61 10.42 -0.81
C THR A 144 3.37 11.03 -1.96
N ASP A 145 2.65 11.62 -2.91
CA ASP A 145 3.23 12.30 -4.07
C ASP A 145 2.80 13.77 -4.16
N MET A 146 3.63 14.52 -4.83
CA MET A 146 3.35 15.89 -5.26
C MET A 146 4.01 16.11 -6.61
N TYR A 147 3.20 16.30 -7.64
CA TYR A 147 3.72 16.53 -8.99
C TYR A 147 2.66 17.20 -9.89
N TYR A 148 2.88 17.12 -11.20
CA TYR A 148 2.01 17.58 -12.29
C TYR A 148 1.21 16.41 -12.87
N PHE A 149 0.05 16.68 -13.46
CA PHE A 149 -0.83 15.64 -14.01
C PHE A 149 -1.25 14.58 -12.98
N GLU A 150 -1.51 14.96 -11.73
CA GLU A 150 -1.80 14.02 -10.65
C GLU A 150 -3.00 13.10 -10.95
N SER A 151 -3.92 13.50 -11.80
CA SER A 151 -5.00 12.61 -12.21
C SER A 151 -4.53 11.42 -13.04
N ASP A 152 -3.43 11.56 -13.80
CA ASP A 152 -2.78 10.47 -14.53
C ASP A 152 -1.93 9.60 -13.60
N ILE A 153 -1.22 10.21 -12.65
CA ILE A 153 -0.52 9.49 -11.56
C ILE A 153 -1.50 8.63 -10.77
N ALA A 154 -2.64 9.20 -10.39
CA ALA A 154 -3.68 8.48 -9.67
C ALA A 154 -4.22 7.27 -10.44
N ALA A 155 -4.43 7.42 -11.75
CA ALA A 155 -4.89 6.34 -12.61
C ALA A 155 -3.88 5.17 -12.68
N GLU A 156 -2.60 5.47 -12.85
CA GLU A 156 -1.56 4.45 -12.92
C GLU A 156 -1.26 3.84 -11.54
N THR A 157 -1.31 4.63 -10.46
CA THR A 157 -1.20 4.15 -9.08
C THR A 157 -2.29 3.15 -8.75
N LYS A 158 -3.54 3.49 -9.07
CA LYS A 158 -4.69 2.58 -8.89
C LYS A 158 -4.55 1.32 -9.72
N ARG A 159 -4.10 1.43 -10.97
CA ARG A 159 -3.85 0.28 -11.85
C ARG A 159 -2.77 -0.65 -11.31
N ALA A 160 -1.73 -0.10 -10.68
CA ALA A 160 -0.68 -0.87 -10.01
C ALA A 160 -1.15 -1.52 -8.70
N GLY A 161 -2.30 -1.13 -8.15
CA GLY A 161 -2.83 -1.63 -6.88
C GLY A 161 -2.19 -1.00 -5.64
N LEU A 162 -1.45 0.10 -5.79
CA LEU A 162 -0.85 0.86 -4.69
C LEU A 162 -1.85 1.86 -4.11
N ARG A 163 -1.61 2.29 -2.86
CA ARG A 163 -2.30 3.42 -2.26
C ARG A 163 -1.48 4.69 -2.47
N GLY A 164 -2.16 5.77 -2.85
CA GLY A 164 -1.53 7.08 -3.03
C GLY A 164 -2.29 8.18 -2.29
N VAL A 165 -1.55 9.02 -1.55
CA VAL A 165 -1.99 10.35 -1.13
C VAL A 165 -1.34 11.31 -2.10
N LEU A 166 -2.11 11.79 -3.08
CA LEU A 166 -1.55 12.40 -4.28
C LEU A 166 -1.95 13.87 -4.34
N GLY A 167 -0.93 14.74 -4.26
CA GLY A 167 -1.05 16.17 -4.18
C GLY A 167 -0.82 16.87 -5.51
N GLU A 168 -1.88 17.40 -6.12
CA GLU A 168 -1.71 18.27 -7.27
C GLU A 168 -1.01 19.56 -6.88
N THR A 169 0.04 19.90 -7.65
CA THR A 169 0.86 21.09 -7.44
C THR A 169 0.08 22.39 -7.60
N MET A 170 0.23 23.29 -6.63
CA MET A 170 -0.36 24.63 -6.66
C MET A 170 0.76 25.68 -6.67
N ILE A 171 1.27 26.00 -7.83
CA ILE A 171 2.37 26.97 -8.00
C ILE A 171 1.87 28.20 -8.78
N ASP A 172 2.25 29.40 -8.34
CA ASP A 172 1.85 30.67 -8.96
C ASP A 172 2.81 31.09 -10.10
N PHE A 173 3.13 30.12 -10.97
CA PHE A 173 3.78 30.36 -12.27
C PHE A 173 3.45 29.20 -13.23
N PRO A 174 3.61 29.38 -14.56
CA PRO A 174 3.28 28.33 -15.52
C PRO A 174 4.08 27.05 -15.30
N VAL A 175 3.37 25.93 -15.14
CA VAL A 175 3.94 24.59 -14.99
C VAL A 175 3.56 23.68 -16.16
N ALA A 176 3.93 22.42 -16.12
CA ALA A 176 3.77 21.50 -17.25
C ALA A 176 2.31 21.32 -17.68
N ASP A 177 1.39 21.18 -16.75
CA ASP A 177 -0.02 20.90 -16.99
C ASP A 177 -0.95 22.12 -16.86
N ASN A 178 -0.56 23.17 -16.12
CA ASN A 178 -1.37 24.37 -15.91
C ASN A 178 -0.54 25.63 -16.16
N LYS A 179 -1.10 26.60 -16.89
CA LYS A 179 -0.41 27.84 -17.28
C LYS A 179 -0.84 29.04 -16.48
N THR A 180 -2.00 28.98 -15.84
CA THR A 180 -2.58 30.05 -15.05
C THR A 180 -3.14 29.52 -13.74
N TRP A 181 -3.25 30.40 -12.74
CA TRP A 181 -3.88 30.05 -11.47
C TRP A 181 -5.32 29.54 -11.62
N ASP A 182 -6.09 30.12 -12.53
CA ASP A 182 -7.48 29.68 -12.77
C ASP A 182 -7.53 28.27 -13.38
N GLU A 183 -6.61 27.94 -14.27
CA GLU A 183 -6.46 26.58 -14.80
C GLU A 183 -6.10 25.59 -13.70
N THR A 184 -5.15 25.93 -12.84
CA THR A 184 -4.76 25.10 -11.67
C THR A 184 -5.96 24.84 -10.76
N VAL A 185 -6.72 25.87 -10.40
CA VAL A 185 -7.90 25.73 -9.55
C VAL A 185 -8.98 24.88 -10.23
N ALA A 186 -9.20 25.06 -11.52
CA ALA A 186 -10.16 24.26 -12.28
C ALA A 186 -9.75 22.80 -12.37
N TYR A 187 -8.48 22.52 -12.65
CA TYR A 187 -7.91 21.17 -12.67
C TYR A 187 -8.08 20.47 -11.31
N ILE A 188 -7.67 21.13 -10.22
CA ILE A 188 -7.77 20.60 -8.87
C ILE A 188 -9.22 20.25 -8.50
N ARG A 189 -10.17 21.13 -8.80
CA ARG A 189 -11.59 20.83 -8.54
C ARG A 189 -12.06 19.57 -9.26
N ALA A 190 -11.69 19.43 -10.52
CA ALA A 190 -12.01 18.25 -11.33
C ALA A 190 -11.32 17.00 -10.80
N TYR A 191 -10.04 17.11 -10.44
CA TYR A 191 -9.22 16.05 -9.87
C TYR A 191 -9.80 15.51 -8.55
N VAL A 192 -10.05 16.41 -7.58
CA VAL A 192 -10.63 16.03 -6.29
C VAL A 192 -12.01 15.40 -6.48
N LYS A 193 -12.87 15.99 -7.31
CA LYS A 193 -14.21 15.44 -7.62
C LYS A 193 -14.12 14.03 -8.21
N LYS A 194 -13.13 13.76 -9.05
CA LYS A 194 -12.95 12.46 -9.71
C LYS A 194 -12.49 11.37 -8.74
N TRP A 195 -11.61 11.73 -7.80
CA TRP A 195 -10.90 10.74 -6.98
C TRP A 195 -11.36 10.68 -5.52
N GLN A 196 -12.14 11.65 -5.01
CA GLN A 196 -12.67 11.59 -3.65
C GLN A 196 -13.50 10.32 -3.43
N GLY A 197 -13.24 9.62 -2.31
CA GLY A 197 -13.91 8.37 -1.95
C GLY A 197 -13.38 7.12 -2.66
N ASP A 198 -12.34 7.23 -3.48
CA ASP A 198 -11.67 6.04 -4.03
C ASP A 198 -10.96 5.26 -2.91
N ARG A 199 -10.92 3.93 -3.03
CA ARG A 199 -10.34 3.06 -1.98
C ARG A 199 -8.82 3.10 -1.92
N LEU A 200 -8.16 3.44 -3.01
CA LEU A 200 -6.70 3.45 -3.13
C LEU A 200 -6.12 4.85 -3.26
N ILE A 201 -6.91 5.80 -3.76
CA ILE A 201 -6.44 7.15 -4.06
C ILE A 201 -7.09 8.15 -3.10
N THR A 202 -6.25 8.90 -2.40
CA THR A 202 -6.64 10.06 -1.61
C THR A 202 -6.12 11.32 -2.31
N PRO A 203 -6.99 12.09 -2.98
CA PRO A 203 -6.55 13.34 -3.59
C PRO A 203 -6.17 14.36 -2.52
N ALA A 204 -5.08 15.06 -2.74
CA ALA A 204 -4.54 16.10 -1.86
C ALA A 204 -4.20 17.37 -2.65
N LEU A 205 -3.89 18.43 -1.92
CA LEU A 205 -3.39 19.70 -2.45
C LEU A 205 -1.95 19.86 -2.00
N ALA A 206 -1.09 20.35 -2.90
CA ALA A 206 0.32 20.59 -2.65
C ALA A 206 0.69 22.05 -3.03
N PRO A 207 0.38 23.03 -2.16
CA PRO A 207 0.69 24.43 -2.37
C PRO A 207 2.19 24.73 -2.22
#